data_00f71990d4274a960c36f29871fcb19d
#
_entry.id   00f71990d4274a960c36f29871fcb19d
#
_cell.length_a   1.000
_cell.length_b   1.000
_cell.length_c   1.000
_cell.angle_alpha   90.00
_cell.angle_beta   90.00
_cell.angle_gamma   90.00
#
_symmetry.space_group_name_H-M   'P 1'
#
loop_
_entity.id
_entity.type
_entity.pdbx_description
1 polymer ?
#
loop_
_entity_poly.entity_id
_entity_poly.type
_entity_poly.pdbx_seq_one_letter_code
_entity_poly.pdbx_strand_id
1 'polypeptide(L)'
;KVVEEQKVAALVAGSKLTAKNLKSVMDACNLDSYGDKERLNPKINTELKKAILNCRAVMIPENYIQRVMQFAGQGFKEIEFQTYDTDWDSEAYLTVSGQNSNNSVRVSNEFLEKVQQKGEWDLIRRTDGGVHKTINAPDLWSKISEAAWACADPGLQYDTTINEWHTCPEAGRINASNPCSEYMFIDDTACNLASINLLQFKKDD
;
A
#
# COMPACT_ATOMS: atom_id res chain seq x y z
N LYS A 1 -5.24 5.41 -1.43
CA LYS A 1 -4.76 4.04 -1.19
C LYS A 1 -3.57 3.66 -2.08
N VAL A 2 -3.61 3.87 -3.41
CA VAL A 2 -2.45 3.60 -4.31
C VAL A 2 -1.15 4.21 -3.78
N VAL A 3 -1.17 5.47 -3.36
CA VAL A 3 0.01 6.14 -2.79
C VAL A 3 0.49 5.45 -1.51
N GLU A 4 -0.42 4.99 -0.65
CA GLU A 4 -0.07 4.29 0.58
C GLU A 4 0.51 2.90 0.30
N GLU A 5 -0.03 2.15 -0.66
CA GLU A 5 0.55 0.87 -1.10
C GLU A 5 1.96 1.06 -1.67
N GLN A 6 2.17 2.12 -2.46
CA GLN A 6 3.51 2.45 -2.96
C GLN A 6 4.49 2.79 -1.83
N LYS A 7 4.04 3.47 -0.77
CA LYS A 7 4.87 3.75 0.41
C LYS A 7 5.25 2.45 1.14
N VAL A 8 4.31 1.52 1.33
CA VAL A 8 4.60 0.21 1.93
C VAL A 8 5.62 -0.54 1.07
N ALA A 9 5.42 -0.63 -0.23
CA ALA A 9 6.35 -1.30 -1.13
C ALA A 9 7.75 -0.68 -1.09
N ALA A 10 7.84 0.64 -1.05
CA ALA A 10 9.12 1.37 -0.92
C ALA A 10 9.80 1.10 0.42
N LEU A 11 9.03 1.05 1.53
CA LEU A 11 9.55 0.75 2.86
C LEU A 11 10.10 -0.68 2.93
N VAL A 12 9.37 -1.65 2.41
CA VAL A 12 9.79 -3.06 2.37
C VAL A 12 11.06 -3.22 1.53
N ALA A 13 11.07 -2.72 0.29
CA ALA A 13 12.22 -2.81 -0.59
C ALA A 13 13.43 -2.05 -0.02
N GLY A 14 13.21 -0.84 0.49
CA GLY A 14 14.24 0.01 1.07
C GLY A 14 14.88 -0.60 2.31
N SER A 15 14.08 -1.19 3.22
CA SER A 15 14.59 -1.83 4.43
C SER A 15 15.47 -3.03 4.10
N LYS A 16 15.04 -3.91 3.20
CA LYS A 16 15.80 -5.08 2.76
C LYS A 16 17.11 -4.68 2.05
N LEU A 17 17.02 -3.68 1.19
CA LEU A 17 18.21 -3.17 0.47
C LEU A 17 19.23 -2.53 1.42
N THR A 18 18.76 -1.74 2.38
CA THR A 18 19.59 -1.11 3.41
C THR A 18 20.26 -2.16 4.29
N ALA A 19 19.51 -3.12 4.81
CA ALA A 19 20.03 -4.21 5.63
C ALA A 19 21.10 -5.00 4.91
N LYS A 20 20.88 -5.40 3.65
CA LYS A 20 21.83 -6.13 2.82
C LYS A 20 23.16 -5.37 2.65
N ASN A 21 23.08 -4.08 2.30
CA ASN A 21 24.29 -3.29 2.03
C ASN A 21 25.06 -2.94 3.30
N LEU A 22 24.36 -2.58 4.40
CA LEU A 22 25.03 -2.31 5.67
C LEU A 22 25.63 -3.58 6.30
N LYS A 23 25.01 -4.74 6.11
CA LYS A 23 25.60 -6.02 6.48
C LYS A 23 26.89 -6.27 5.73
N SER A 24 26.95 -5.98 4.42
CA SER A 24 28.19 -6.10 3.64
C SER A 24 29.30 -5.18 4.15
N VAL A 25 28.98 -3.99 4.66
CA VAL A 25 29.97 -3.11 5.33
C VAL A 25 30.48 -3.76 6.63
N MET A 26 29.60 -4.31 7.45
CA MET A 26 29.98 -5.01 8.67
C MET A 26 30.89 -6.21 8.40
N ASP A 27 30.52 -7.05 7.42
CA ASP A 27 31.28 -8.22 7.02
C ASP A 27 32.68 -7.81 6.52
N ALA A 28 32.75 -6.76 5.70
CA ALA A 28 34.04 -6.25 5.20
C ALA A 28 34.94 -5.66 6.30
N CYS A 29 34.35 -5.08 7.36
CA CYS A 29 35.10 -4.60 8.52
C CYS A 29 35.61 -5.75 9.42
N ASN A 30 35.06 -6.95 9.31
CA ASN A 30 35.40 -8.09 10.16
C ASN A 30 36.22 -9.18 9.42
N LEU A 31 36.82 -8.84 8.28
CA LEU A 31 37.69 -9.75 7.56
C LEU A 31 39.02 -9.96 8.32
N ASP A 32 39.35 -11.23 8.56
CA ASP A 32 40.58 -11.64 9.27
C ASP A 32 41.87 -11.37 8.47
N SER A 33 41.73 -11.00 7.18
CA SER A 33 42.86 -10.71 6.29
C SER A 33 43.56 -9.36 6.53
N TYR A 34 42.97 -8.53 7.41
CA TYR A 34 43.50 -7.19 7.73
C TYR A 34 43.73 -7.02 9.23
N GLY A 35 44.73 -6.25 9.61
CA GLY A 35 44.95 -5.88 11.01
C GLY A 35 43.85 -4.96 11.57
N ASP A 36 43.73 -4.87 12.91
CA ASP A 36 42.63 -4.15 13.58
C ASP A 36 42.40 -2.72 13.11
N LYS A 37 43.44 -1.97 12.79
CA LYS A 37 43.31 -0.61 12.26
C LYS A 37 43.12 -0.55 10.76
N GLU A 38 43.65 -1.54 10.04
CA GLU A 38 43.60 -1.62 8.58
C GLU A 38 42.23 -2.05 8.08
N ARG A 39 41.57 -2.98 8.78
CA ARG A 39 40.25 -3.48 8.43
C ARG A 39 39.15 -2.39 8.39
N LEU A 40 39.35 -1.32 9.15
CA LEU A 40 38.39 -0.19 9.18
C LEU A 40 38.80 0.95 8.24
N ASN A 41 39.95 0.82 7.51
CA ASN A 41 40.43 1.84 6.59
C ASN A 41 40.07 1.50 5.15
N PRO A 42 39.14 2.21 4.50
CA PRO A 42 38.71 1.91 3.12
C PRO A 42 39.79 2.20 2.07
N LYS A 43 40.90 2.83 2.45
CA LYS A 43 42.05 3.01 1.55
C LYS A 43 42.93 1.75 1.47
N ILE A 44 42.88 0.91 2.50
CA ILE A 44 43.64 -0.33 2.62
C ILE A 44 42.74 -1.53 2.35
N ASN A 45 41.57 -1.58 3.02
CA ASN A 45 40.59 -2.63 2.87
C ASN A 45 39.72 -2.37 1.61
N THR A 46 40.06 -3.09 0.54
CA THR A 46 39.40 -2.95 -0.78
C THR A 46 37.97 -3.42 -0.76
N GLU A 47 37.62 -4.46 0.04
CA GLU A 47 36.25 -4.96 0.18
C GLU A 47 35.37 -3.95 0.94
N LEU A 48 35.91 -3.32 1.98
CA LEU A 48 35.22 -2.24 2.68
C LEU A 48 34.97 -1.04 1.75
N LYS A 49 35.94 -0.66 0.94
CA LYS A 49 35.77 0.40 -0.05
C LYS A 49 34.66 0.08 -1.02
N LYS A 50 34.59 -1.14 -1.52
CA LYS A 50 33.55 -1.61 -2.44
C LYS A 50 32.18 -1.61 -1.78
N ALA A 51 32.07 -2.11 -0.54
CA ALA A 51 30.82 -2.10 0.23
C ALA A 51 30.30 -0.67 0.47
N ILE A 52 31.17 0.28 0.83
CA ILE A 52 30.81 1.70 1.00
C ILE A 52 30.31 2.29 -0.32
N LEU A 53 30.96 2.02 -1.45
CA LEU A 53 30.52 2.50 -2.75
C LEU A 53 29.15 1.94 -3.13
N ASN A 54 28.87 0.68 -2.84
CA ASN A 54 27.56 0.06 -3.05
C ASN A 54 26.48 0.72 -2.19
N CYS A 55 26.77 1.00 -0.92
CA CYS A 55 25.85 1.76 -0.05
C CYS A 55 25.51 3.13 -0.64
N ARG A 56 26.52 3.86 -1.11
CA ARG A 56 26.34 5.19 -1.72
C ARG A 56 25.54 5.13 -3.02
N ALA A 57 25.76 4.10 -3.84
CA ALA A 57 25.04 3.91 -5.10
C ALA A 57 23.52 3.71 -4.87
N VAL A 58 23.13 3.15 -3.73
CA VAL A 58 21.71 2.98 -3.33
C VAL A 58 21.26 4.05 -2.34
N MET A 59 21.99 5.16 -2.24
CA MET A 59 21.67 6.35 -1.46
C MET A 59 21.52 6.11 0.06
N ILE A 60 22.23 5.14 0.62
CA ILE A 60 22.29 4.97 2.08
C ILE A 60 23.09 6.13 2.68
N PRO A 61 22.52 6.85 3.68
CA PRO A 61 23.19 8.00 4.29
C PRO A 61 24.51 7.64 4.95
N GLU A 62 25.52 8.51 4.81
CA GLU A 62 26.89 8.28 5.29
C GLU A 62 26.97 8.02 6.79
N ASN A 63 26.09 8.64 7.58
CA ASN A 63 26.05 8.45 9.03
C ASN A 63 25.72 6.98 9.43
N TYR A 64 24.91 6.27 8.64
CA TYR A 64 24.64 4.84 8.88
C TYR A 64 25.86 3.98 8.58
N ILE A 65 26.57 4.26 7.48
CA ILE A 65 27.79 3.57 7.10
C ILE A 65 28.84 3.74 8.20
N GLN A 66 29.07 4.98 8.64
CA GLN A 66 30.02 5.30 9.70
C GLN A 66 29.65 4.62 11.03
N ARG A 67 28.37 4.56 11.36
CA ARG A 67 27.91 3.90 12.58
C ARG A 67 28.17 2.39 12.57
N VAL A 68 27.94 1.73 11.43
CA VAL A 68 28.28 0.30 11.26
C VAL A 68 29.80 0.08 11.43
N MET A 69 30.62 0.91 10.82
CA MET A 69 32.07 0.85 10.98
C MET A 69 32.52 1.06 12.44
N GLN A 70 31.86 1.98 13.16
CA GLN A 70 32.13 2.20 14.60
C GLN A 70 31.79 0.96 15.43
N PHE A 71 30.66 0.32 15.18
CA PHE A 71 30.29 -0.92 15.88
C PHE A 71 31.27 -2.04 15.58
N ALA A 72 31.70 -2.21 14.32
CA ALA A 72 32.74 -3.16 13.97
C ALA A 72 34.08 -2.86 14.71
N GLY A 73 34.43 -1.57 14.84
CA GLY A 73 35.59 -1.13 15.61
C GLY A 73 35.50 -1.42 17.12
N GLN A 74 34.28 -1.51 17.67
CA GLN A 74 34.01 -1.89 19.05
C GLN A 74 33.98 -3.42 19.26
N GLY A 75 34.16 -4.20 18.19
CA GLY A 75 34.21 -5.65 18.24
C GLY A 75 32.88 -6.36 17.92
N PHE A 76 31.84 -5.62 17.52
CA PHE A 76 30.61 -6.24 17.03
C PHE A 76 30.85 -6.90 15.67
N LYS A 77 30.43 -8.16 15.54
CA LYS A 77 30.54 -8.94 14.30
C LYS A 77 29.25 -8.90 13.47
N GLU A 78 28.13 -8.69 14.13
CA GLU A 78 26.81 -8.64 13.50
C GLU A 78 25.98 -7.51 14.08
N ILE A 79 25.09 -6.96 13.27
CA ILE A 79 24.03 -6.01 13.67
C ILE A 79 22.75 -6.50 13.00
N GLU A 80 21.70 -6.60 13.80
CA GLU A 80 20.37 -6.86 13.29
C GLU A 80 19.77 -5.55 12.77
N PHE A 81 19.30 -5.57 11.51
CA PHE A 81 18.61 -4.44 10.90
C PHE A 81 17.13 -4.79 10.75
N GLN A 82 16.27 -3.90 11.19
CA GLN A 82 14.83 -4.06 11.01
C GLN A 82 14.50 -4.09 9.51
N THR A 83 13.85 -5.16 9.09
CA THR A 83 13.33 -5.32 7.73
C THR A 83 11.82 -5.54 7.80
N TYR A 84 11.14 -5.10 6.75
CA TYR A 84 9.70 -5.27 6.60
C TYR A 84 9.42 -6.24 5.47
N ASP A 85 8.25 -6.84 5.48
CA ASP A 85 7.72 -7.70 4.42
C ASP A 85 6.37 -7.20 3.92
N THR A 86 5.75 -7.93 3.01
CA THR A 86 4.47 -7.61 2.40
C THR A 86 3.30 -8.40 3.00
N ASP A 87 3.55 -9.14 4.09
CA ASP A 87 2.49 -9.89 4.77
C ASP A 87 1.48 -8.90 5.37
N TRP A 88 0.22 -9.30 5.38
CA TRP A 88 -0.89 -8.42 5.74
C TRP A 88 -0.82 -7.88 7.19
N ASP A 89 -0.13 -8.58 8.08
CA ASP A 89 0.11 -8.22 9.48
C ASP A 89 1.49 -7.56 9.72
N SER A 90 2.24 -7.29 8.64
CA SER A 90 3.54 -6.64 8.73
C SER A 90 3.46 -5.25 9.35
N GLU A 91 4.45 -4.90 10.16
CA GLU A 91 4.61 -3.55 10.71
C GLU A 91 4.69 -2.46 9.64
N ALA A 92 5.06 -2.80 8.39
CA ALA A 92 5.06 -1.86 7.28
C ALA A 92 3.68 -1.23 7.05
N TYR A 93 2.60 -1.98 7.26
CA TYR A 93 1.23 -1.48 7.14
C TYR A 93 0.81 -0.60 8.32
N LEU A 94 1.42 -0.74 9.48
CA LEU A 94 1.15 0.10 10.65
C LEU A 94 1.78 1.49 10.53
N THR A 95 2.79 1.66 9.67
CA THR A 95 3.51 2.93 9.48
C THR A 95 2.85 3.88 8.49
N VAL A 96 1.82 3.44 7.76
CA VAL A 96 1.09 4.23 6.77
C VAL A 96 -0.40 4.31 7.12
N SER A 97 -1.03 5.45 6.84
CA SER A 97 -2.45 5.68 7.10
C SER A 97 -3.34 5.10 5.99
N GLY A 98 -4.60 4.80 6.33
CA GLY A 98 -5.62 4.39 5.37
C GLY A 98 -5.54 2.95 4.86
N GLN A 99 -4.70 2.10 5.46
CA GLN A 99 -4.56 0.70 5.05
C GLN A 99 -5.77 -0.16 5.44
N ASN A 100 -6.41 0.15 6.56
CA ASN A 100 -7.54 -0.62 7.10
C ASN A 100 -8.90 -0.08 6.63
N SER A 101 -8.94 0.69 5.56
CA SER A 101 -10.18 1.21 4.99
C SER A 101 -10.49 0.56 3.65
N ASN A 102 -11.77 0.20 3.46
CA ASN A 102 -12.29 -0.18 2.17
C ASN A 102 -12.93 1.04 1.52
N ASN A 103 -12.49 1.40 0.32
CA ASN A 103 -12.97 2.59 -0.37
C ASN A 103 -13.81 2.17 -1.57
N SER A 104 -14.92 2.85 -1.78
CA SER A 104 -15.78 2.66 -2.95
C SER A 104 -16.07 4.00 -3.61
N VAL A 105 -16.17 3.99 -4.93
CA VAL A 105 -16.64 5.10 -5.73
C VAL A 105 -18.02 4.75 -6.29
N ARG A 106 -19.01 5.58 -6.02
CA ARG A 106 -20.33 5.44 -6.61
C ARG A 106 -20.45 6.35 -7.82
N VAL A 107 -20.81 5.78 -8.96
CA VAL A 107 -20.98 6.49 -10.23
C VAL A 107 -22.44 6.44 -10.67
N SER A 108 -22.95 7.58 -11.17
CA SER A 108 -24.27 7.66 -11.78
C SER A 108 -24.21 7.32 -13.27
N ASN A 109 -25.36 7.00 -13.87
CA ASN A 109 -25.46 6.85 -15.32
C ASN A 109 -25.05 8.14 -16.03
N GLU A 110 -25.43 9.31 -15.50
CA GLU A 110 -25.03 10.60 -16.05
C GLU A 110 -23.51 10.75 -16.14
N PHE A 111 -22.76 10.35 -15.11
CA PHE A 111 -21.30 10.35 -15.16
C PHE A 111 -20.77 9.43 -16.26
N LEU A 112 -21.31 8.22 -16.38
CA LEU A 112 -20.89 7.26 -17.40
C LEU A 112 -21.17 7.74 -18.82
N GLU A 113 -22.32 8.42 -19.02
CA GLU A 113 -22.63 9.08 -20.29
C GLU A 113 -21.61 10.17 -20.64
N LYS A 114 -21.22 11.01 -19.65
CA LYS A 114 -20.15 12.00 -19.83
C LYS A 114 -18.81 11.36 -20.18
N VAL A 115 -18.48 10.21 -19.60
CA VAL A 115 -17.28 9.44 -19.97
C VAL A 115 -17.35 9.01 -21.44
N GLN A 116 -18.47 8.44 -21.88
CA GLN A 116 -18.66 8.01 -23.27
C GLN A 116 -18.62 9.16 -24.26
N GLN A 117 -19.22 10.29 -23.90
CA GLN A 117 -19.26 11.52 -24.72
C GLN A 117 -17.97 12.33 -24.65
N LYS A 118 -16.97 11.89 -23.88
CA LYS A 118 -15.72 12.61 -23.61
C LYS A 118 -15.98 14.05 -23.07
N GLY A 119 -17.01 14.17 -22.24
CA GLY A 119 -17.45 15.43 -21.66
C GLY A 119 -16.77 15.79 -20.35
N GLU A 120 -17.22 16.89 -19.79
CA GLU A 120 -16.80 17.42 -18.51
C GLU A 120 -17.72 16.96 -17.38
N TRP A 121 -17.17 16.85 -16.17
CA TRP A 121 -17.87 16.49 -14.95
C TRP A 121 -17.61 17.51 -13.84
N ASP A 122 -18.70 18.00 -13.25
CA ASP A 122 -18.63 18.97 -12.17
C ASP A 122 -18.55 18.29 -10.81
N LEU A 123 -17.54 18.67 -10.02
CA LEU A 123 -17.44 18.32 -8.61
C LEU A 123 -18.24 19.33 -7.79
N ILE A 124 -19.29 18.86 -7.16
CA ILE A 124 -20.24 19.72 -6.43
C ILE A 124 -19.88 19.78 -4.95
N ARG A 125 -19.85 20.99 -4.38
CA ARG A 125 -19.67 21.17 -2.93
C ARG A 125 -20.94 20.73 -2.20
N ARG A 126 -20.77 19.96 -1.14
CA ARG A 126 -21.91 19.51 -0.32
C ARG A 126 -22.47 20.60 0.59
N THR A 127 -21.71 21.65 0.84
CA THR A 127 -22.06 22.75 1.75
C THR A 127 -23.09 23.70 1.18
N ASP A 128 -23.01 24.00 -0.11
CA ASP A 128 -23.83 25.03 -0.78
C ASP A 128 -24.35 24.61 -2.16
N GLY A 129 -24.03 23.41 -2.62
CA GLY A 129 -24.42 22.90 -3.94
C GLY A 129 -23.71 23.55 -5.12
N GLY A 130 -22.76 24.45 -4.88
CA GLY A 130 -22.01 25.10 -5.95
C GLY A 130 -20.94 24.22 -6.57
N VAL A 131 -20.60 24.49 -7.83
CA VAL A 131 -19.48 23.80 -8.50
C VAL A 131 -18.16 24.20 -7.83
N HIS A 132 -17.42 23.19 -7.38
CA HIS A 132 -16.07 23.38 -6.83
C HIS A 132 -15.02 23.36 -7.94
N LYS A 133 -15.13 22.41 -8.84
CA LYS A 133 -14.19 22.21 -9.93
C LYS A 133 -14.85 21.39 -11.04
N THR A 134 -14.60 21.76 -12.29
CA THR A 134 -14.95 20.97 -13.47
C THR A 134 -13.72 20.19 -13.92
N ILE A 135 -13.88 18.91 -14.20
CA ILE A 135 -12.82 17.99 -14.62
C ILE A 135 -13.25 17.18 -15.84
N ASN A 136 -12.30 16.65 -16.58
CA ASN A 136 -12.60 15.76 -17.70
C ASN A 136 -13.08 14.40 -17.16
N ALA A 137 -14.26 13.94 -17.60
CA ALA A 137 -14.85 12.70 -17.12
C ALA A 137 -14.05 11.44 -17.51
N PRO A 138 -13.56 11.28 -18.76
CA PRO A 138 -12.63 10.20 -19.12
C PRO A 138 -11.36 10.15 -18.28
N ASP A 139 -10.75 11.28 -17.94
CA ASP A 139 -9.54 11.32 -17.12
C ASP A 139 -9.80 10.84 -15.71
N LEU A 140 -10.95 11.22 -15.13
CA LEU A 140 -11.35 10.70 -13.82
C LEU A 140 -11.61 9.19 -13.88
N TRP A 141 -12.29 8.71 -14.91
CA TRP A 141 -12.54 7.28 -15.12
C TRP A 141 -11.25 6.48 -15.26
N SER A 142 -10.28 7.00 -16.02
CA SER A 142 -8.97 6.38 -16.16
C SER A 142 -8.23 6.27 -14.82
N LYS A 143 -8.27 7.31 -13.98
CA LYS A 143 -7.68 7.29 -12.64
C LYS A 143 -8.34 6.27 -11.71
N ILE A 144 -9.67 6.13 -11.76
CA ILE A 144 -10.41 5.11 -11.00
C ILE A 144 -9.96 3.72 -11.44
N SER A 145 -9.90 3.47 -12.75
CA SER A 145 -9.51 2.18 -13.32
C SER A 145 -8.04 1.82 -13.00
N GLU A 146 -7.14 2.80 -13.11
CA GLU A 146 -5.72 2.61 -12.77
C GLU A 146 -5.54 2.30 -11.28
N ALA A 147 -6.25 2.99 -10.39
CA ALA A 147 -6.21 2.74 -8.97
C ALA A 147 -6.73 1.32 -8.63
N ALA A 148 -7.87 0.93 -9.22
CA ALA A 148 -8.44 -0.40 -9.02
C ALA A 148 -7.51 -1.52 -9.52
N TRP A 149 -6.83 -1.30 -10.63
CA TRP A 149 -5.83 -2.25 -11.15
C TRP A 149 -4.60 -2.34 -10.24
N ALA A 150 -4.09 -1.19 -9.77
CA ALA A 150 -2.85 -1.13 -9.02
C ALA A 150 -2.95 -1.67 -7.59
N CYS A 151 -4.11 -1.55 -6.92
CA CYS A 151 -4.26 -1.91 -5.51
C CYS A 151 -5.63 -2.50 -5.14
N ALA A 152 -6.42 -2.96 -6.13
CA ALA A 152 -7.77 -3.49 -5.95
C ALA A 152 -8.76 -2.52 -5.26
N ASP A 153 -8.46 -1.22 -5.29
CA ASP A 153 -9.25 -0.17 -4.66
C ASP A 153 -9.27 1.08 -5.58
N PRO A 154 -10.38 1.80 -5.73
CA PRO A 154 -11.66 1.62 -5.05
C PRO A 154 -12.52 0.49 -5.63
N GLY A 155 -13.46 -0.03 -4.85
CA GLY A 155 -14.62 -0.75 -5.37
C GLY A 155 -15.50 0.19 -6.19
N LEU A 156 -16.16 -0.29 -7.23
CA LEU A 156 -17.03 0.51 -8.09
C LEU A 156 -18.51 0.13 -7.85
N GLN A 157 -19.36 1.14 -7.64
CA GLN A 157 -20.79 0.96 -7.42
C GLN A 157 -21.59 1.84 -8.41
N TYR A 158 -22.57 1.24 -9.06
CA TYR A 158 -23.41 1.90 -10.06
C TYR A 158 -24.67 2.46 -9.37
N ASP A 159 -24.57 3.67 -8.88
CA ASP A 159 -25.56 4.30 -8.00
C ASP A 159 -26.98 4.33 -8.58
N THR A 160 -27.14 4.70 -9.84
CA THR A 160 -28.44 4.77 -10.50
C THR A 160 -29.06 3.38 -10.57
N THR A 161 -28.35 2.39 -11.10
CA THR A 161 -28.82 1.02 -11.27
C THR A 161 -29.16 0.36 -9.92
N ILE A 162 -28.31 0.56 -8.90
CA ILE A 162 -28.54 0.02 -7.55
C ILE A 162 -29.88 0.53 -7.00
N ASN A 163 -30.17 1.81 -7.15
CA ASN A 163 -31.41 2.41 -6.64
C ASN A 163 -32.65 2.12 -7.53
N GLU A 164 -32.48 1.88 -8.83
CA GLU A 164 -33.54 1.39 -9.70
C GLU A 164 -34.00 -0.02 -9.33
N TRP A 165 -33.09 -0.86 -8.88
CA TRP A 165 -33.35 -2.24 -8.47
C TRP A 165 -33.65 -2.37 -6.98
N HIS A 166 -33.74 -1.27 -6.26
CA HIS A 166 -34.05 -1.29 -4.82
C HIS A 166 -35.43 -1.84 -4.54
N THR A 167 -35.51 -2.87 -3.70
CA THR A 167 -36.76 -3.60 -3.41
C THR A 167 -37.65 -2.93 -2.39
N CYS A 168 -37.16 -1.88 -1.69
CA CYS A 168 -37.91 -1.15 -0.66
C CYS A 168 -37.64 0.36 -0.75
N PRO A 169 -37.97 1.02 -1.87
CA PRO A 169 -37.61 2.42 -2.11
C PRO A 169 -38.27 3.41 -1.16
N GLU A 170 -39.43 3.08 -0.61
CA GLU A 170 -40.14 3.95 0.34
C GLU A 170 -39.44 4.07 1.69
N ALA A 171 -38.56 3.12 2.03
CA ALA A 171 -37.83 3.14 3.29
C ALA A 171 -36.57 4.05 3.24
N GLY A 172 -36.17 4.48 2.05
CA GLY A 172 -35.01 5.33 1.84
C GLY A 172 -34.17 4.96 0.64
N ARG A 173 -33.07 5.67 0.43
CA ARG A 173 -32.14 5.46 -0.66
C ARG A 173 -30.99 4.56 -0.20
N ILE A 174 -30.48 3.71 -1.08
CA ILE A 174 -29.25 2.97 -0.87
C ILE A 174 -28.07 3.92 -1.12
N ASN A 175 -27.31 4.27 -0.07
CA ASN A 175 -26.19 5.19 -0.12
C ASN A 175 -24.83 4.50 -0.08
N ALA A 176 -24.76 3.28 0.45
CA ALA A 176 -23.52 2.53 0.65
C ALA A 176 -23.76 1.03 0.58
N SER A 177 -22.70 0.26 0.79
CA SER A 177 -22.73 -1.19 0.91
C SER A 177 -21.76 -1.65 2.00
N ASN A 178 -21.79 -2.96 2.31
CA ASN A 178 -20.68 -3.59 3.01
C ASN A 178 -19.41 -3.63 2.13
N PRO A 179 -18.23 -3.99 2.68
CA PRO A 179 -16.97 -3.95 1.95
C PRO A 179 -16.94 -4.75 0.64
N CYS A 180 -17.53 -5.94 0.64
CA CYS A 180 -17.55 -6.81 -0.54
C CYS A 180 -18.67 -6.48 -1.54
N SER A 181 -19.53 -5.50 -1.22
CA SER A 181 -20.65 -5.02 -2.05
C SER A 181 -21.76 -6.05 -2.33
N GLU A 182 -21.84 -7.13 -1.54
CA GLU A 182 -22.94 -8.09 -1.63
C GLU A 182 -24.20 -7.64 -0.90
N TYR A 183 -24.10 -6.69 0.03
CA TYR A 183 -25.23 -6.11 0.75
C TYR A 183 -25.45 -4.65 0.34
N MET A 184 -26.41 -4.44 -0.54
CA MET A 184 -26.86 -3.15 -1.05
C MET A 184 -28.23 -2.84 -0.46
N PHE A 185 -28.27 -2.12 0.66
CA PHE A 185 -29.50 -1.76 1.31
C PHE A 185 -29.44 -0.39 2.00
N ILE A 186 -30.51 0.02 2.68
CA ILE A 186 -30.63 1.32 3.33
C ILE A 186 -29.73 1.45 4.55
N ASP A 187 -29.51 2.70 4.99
CA ASP A 187 -28.74 3.01 6.19
C ASP A 187 -29.38 2.40 7.44
N ASP A 188 -28.61 2.28 8.52
CA ASP A 188 -29.03 1.72 9.81
C ASP A 188 -29.56 0.27 9.75
N THR A 189 -29.10 -0.50 8.79
CA THR A 189 -29.41 -1.91 8.64
C THR A 189 -28.16 -2.78 8.78
N ALA A 190 -28.35 -4.09 8.94
CA ALA A 190 -27.26 -5.04 9.10
C ALA A 190 -27.47 -6.28 8.24
N CYS A 191 -26.36 -6.89 7.82
CA CYS A 191 -26.33 -8.15 7.12
C CYS A 191 -26.14 -9.30 8.12
N ASN A 192 -27.06 -10.26 8.15
CA ASN A 192 -26.89 -11.50 8.90
C ASN A 192 -26.23 -12.56 8.01
N LEU A 193 -25.04 -12.99 8.40
CA LEU A 193 -24.27 -14.00 7.67
C LEU A 193 -24.37 -15.35 8.37
N ALA A 194 -24.50 -16.42 7.57
CA ALA A 194 -24.44 -17.79 8.06
C ALA A 194 -23.70 -18.67 7.07
N SER A 195 -22.97 -19.64 7.61
CA SER A 195 -22.30 -20.69 6.83
C SER A 195 -22.66 -22.06 7.42
N ILE A 196 -23.05 -22.97 6.55
CA ILE A 196 -23.40 -24.34 6.93
C ILE A 196 -22.38 -25.29 6.34
N ASN A 197 -21.76 -26.11 7.20
CA ASN A 197 -20.88 -27.17 6.74
C ASN A 197 -21.71 -28.34 6.20
N LEU A 198 -21.88 -28.37 4.89
CA LEU A 198 -22.68 -29.40 4.23
C LEU A 198 -22.14 -30.82 4.40
N LEU A 199 -20.85 -31.01 4.67
CA LEU A 199 -20.26 -32.31 4.92
C LEU A 199 -20.85 -32.99 6.17
N GLN A 200 -21.34 -32.21 7.14
CA GLN A 200 -21.98 -32.73 8.33
C GLN A 200 -23.37 -33.38 8.04
N PHE A 201 -23.93 -33.08 6.89
CA PHE A 201 -25.24 -33.60 6.46
C PHE A 201 -25.14 -34.70 5.42
N LYS A 202 -23.92 -35.04 5.00
CA LYS A 202 -23.70 -36.17 4.10
C LYS A 202 -24.01 -37.46 4.85
N LYS A 203 -24.92 -38.27 4.30
CA LYS A 203 -25.15 -39.65 4.75
C LYS A 203 -24.26 -40.55 3.91
N ASP A 204 -23.64 -41.53 4.55
CA ASP A 204 -22.96 -42.61 3.86
C ASP A 204 -24.02 -43.42 3.12
N ASP A 205 -23.89 -43.58 1.81
CA ASP A 205 -24.70 -44.46 0.99
C ASP A 205 -24.16 -45.88 1.09
#